data_710a3f740f02eaccc3bea655490cb70d
#
_entry.id   710a3f740f02eaccc3bea655490cb70d
#
_cell.length_a   1.000
_cell.length_b   1.000
_cell.length_c   1.000
_cell.angle_alpha   90.00
_cell.angle_beta   90.00
_cell.angle_gamma   90.00
#
_symmetry.space_group_name_H-M   'P 1'
#
loop_
_entity.id
_entity.type
_entity.pdbx_description
1 polymer ?
#
loop_
_entity_poly.entity_id
_entity_poly.type
_entity_poly.pdbx_seq_one_letter_code
_entity_poly.pdbx_strand_id
1 'polypeptide(L)'
;MKRFIPYLILLLAAALGVGSVEALAQSARGPARERPPRDLPYTPVVTPNGSTLPWEMKEGVKVFRLTAEQCQWEVAPGMVINAWCYNGQTPGPTIEAVEGDRVRIYATNKLPEPTAIHWHGILLPSGMDGVQGLSQKGIPPGETYVYEFTLRQHGTQMYHSHGDEMVQIGLGTMGFFIIHPKKRPYRIDRDFALFVNEWFIPPGSKTPNPNIMTDFNIFTFNSRAFPGTQPLVARSGDRVRIRIGNVGQESHPVHLHGHTFKIVATDGGDIPSSAQWPETTVLVAPGQTRDFEFIATGGDWAMHCHRRHHPMNAMGHDIPNVLGVSQEGLEAQIQDFVPDYMAMGESGMHEHALHGAHMQGPPNTLPMMAGVGPFDAIGMGGMFTILKVRDKLASYDADPGWYDNPPGTVAGPEESVVRRGSTRSAPAPGSTLYTCPMHPEVVQGKPGSCPKCGMDLAPRK
;
A
#
# COMPACT_ATOMS: atom_id res chain seq x y z
N MET A 1 32.00 -21.19 -64.11
CA MET A 1 30.97 -20.18 -64.36
C MET A 1 30.31 -19.80 -63.06
N LYS A 2 30.61 -18.58 -62.63
CA LYS A 2 30.08 -17.95 -61.38
C LYS A 2 28.63 -17.50 -61.68
N ARG A 3 27.70 -17.77 -60.76
CA ARG A 3 26.45 -17.00 -60.69
C ARG A 3 26.15 -16.62 -59.24
N PHE A 4 26.02 -15.32 -59.10
CA PHE A 4 25.58 -14.55 -57.95
C PHE A 4 24.17 -14.93 -57.49
N ILE A 5 23.92 -14.99 -56.21
CA ILE A 5 22.63 -14.66 -55.58
C ILE A 5 22.94 -13.79 -54.38
N PRO A 6 22.56 -12.52 -54.38
CA PRO A 6 22.70 -11.67 -53.22
C PRO A 6 21.36 -11.40 -52.54
N TYR A 7 21.45 -11.11 -51.26
CA TYR A 7 20.58 -10.21 -50.49
C TYR A 7 19.04 -10.40 -50.55
N LEU A 8 18.52 -11.31 -49.72
CA LEU A 8 17.11 -11.24 -49.29
C LEU A 8 16.88 -11.81 -47.88
N ILE A 9 17.79 -11.62 -46.91
CA ILE A 9 17.62 -12.11 -45.52
C ILE A 9 17.80 -11.00 -44.48
N LEU A 10 17.73 -9.74 -44.83
CA LEU A 10 17.96 -8.66 -43.84
C LEU A 10 16.75 -7.73 -43.62
N LEU A 11 15.55 -8.10 -43.99
CA LEU A 11 14.34 -7.28 -43.76
C LEU A 11 13.21 -7.97 -43.00
N LEU A 12 13.38 -9.20 -42.48
CA LEU A 12 12.37 -9.88 -41.66
C LEU A 12 12.67 -9.87 -40.17
N ALA A 13 13.83 -9.41 -39.71
CA ALA A 13 14.18 -9.37 -38.28
C ALA A 13 13.77 -8.08 -37.56
N ALA A 14 13.38 -7.05 -38.30
CA ALA A 14 12.98 -5.76 -37.72
C ALA A 14 11.46 -5.65 -37.41
N ALA A 15 10.64 -6.58 -37.92
CA ALA A 15 9.19 -6.52 -37.73
C ALA A 15 8.67 -7.36 -36.51
N LEU A 16 9.52 -8.20 -35.93
CA LEU A 16 9.16 -9.05 -34.78
C LEU A 16 9.55 -8.44 -33.41
N GLY A 17 10.32 -7.36 -33.40
CA GLY A 17 10.78 -6.72 -32.14
C GLY A 17 9.86 -5.64 -31.59
N VAL A 18 8.97 -5.08 -32.40
CA VAL A 18 8.09 -3.97 -31.92
C VAL A 18 6.76 -4.47 -31.36
N GLY A 19 6.30 -5.64 -31.80
CA GLY A 19 5.04 -6.24 -31.28
C GLY A 19 5.13 -6.80 -29.86
N SER A 20 6.33 -7.15 -29.38
CA SER A 20 6.51 -7.74 -28.03
C SER A 20 6.63 -6.70 -26.91
N VAL A 21 7.03 -5.47 -27.22
CA VAL A 21 7.12 -4.39 -26.21
C VAL A 21 5.76 -3.76 -25.95
N GLU A 22 4.90 -3.67 -26.95
CA GLU A 22 3.52 -3.18 -26.76
C GLU A 22 2.61 -4.21 -26.06
N ALA A 23 2.82 -5.50 -26.29
CA ALA A 23 2.08 -6.57 -25.60
C ALA A 23 2.45 -6.65 -24.10
N LEU A 24 3.71 -6.40 -23.72
CA LEU A 24 4.15 -6.32 -22.33
C LEU A 24 3.67 -5.04 -21.62
N ALA A 25 3.53 -3.93 -22.36
CA ALA A 25 2.98 -2.69 -21.81
C ALA A 25 1.44 -2.74 -21.63
N GLN A 26 0.73 -3.63 -22.32
CA GLN A 26 -0.72 -3.81 -22.14
C GLN A 26 -1.07 -4.76 -20.99
N SER A 27 -0.20 -5.71 -20.62
CA SER A 27 -0.43 -6.59 -19.46
C SER A 27 -0.21 -5.88 -18.11
N ALA A 28 0.49 -4.75 -18.08
CA ALA A 28 0.70 -3.94 -16.89
C ALA A 28 -0.45 -2.94 -16.60
N ARG A 29 -1.43 -2.83 -17.49
CA ARG A 29 -2.64 -2.05 -17.24
C ARG A 29 -3.65 -2.98 -16.57
N GLY A 30 -3.79 -2.87 -15.26
CA GLY A 30 -4.94 -3.44 -14.56
C GLY A 30 -6.26 -3.08 -15.26
N PRO A 31 -7.36 -3.81 -15.01
CA PRO A 31 -8.62 -3.61 -15.70
C PRO A 31 -8.98 -2.12 -15.70
N ALA A 32 -9.40 -1.60 -16.87
CA ALA A 32 -9.76 -0.20 -17.03
C ALA A 32 -10.78 0.17 -15.94
N ARG A 33 -10.41 1.10 -15.05
CA ARG A 33 -11.29 1.55 -13.98
C ARG A 33 -12.54 2.13 -14.63
N GLU A 34 -13.65 1.42 -14.57
CA GLU A 34 -14.95 2.03 -14.82
C GLU A 34 -15.12 3.16 -13.81
N ARG A 35 -15.32 4.37 -14.30
CA ARG A 35 -15.53 5.52 -13.41
C ARG A 35 -16.84 5.32 -12.69
N PRO A 36 -16.85 5.44 -11.35
CA PRO A 36 -18.10 5.39 -10.61
C PRO A 36 -19.07 6.48 -11.12
N PRO A 37 -20.39 6.30 -10.96
CA PRO A 37 -21.38 7.29 -11.32
C PRO A 37 -21.01 8.68 -10.78
N ARG A 38 -21.24 9.74 -11.55
CA ARG A 38 -20.77 11.10 -11.19
C ARG A 38 -21.46 11.70 -9.95
N ASP A 39 -22.58 11.14 -9.52
CA ASP A 39 -23.45 11.68 -8.45
C ASP A 39 -23.56 10.72 -7.25
N LEU A 40 -22.44 10.18 -6.78
CA LEU A 40 -22.45 9.36 -5.57
C LEU A 40 -22.61 10.25 -4.32
N PRO A 41 -23.44 9.84 -3.33
CA PRO A 41 -23.64 10.59 -2.09
C PRO A 41 -22.45 10.50 -1.13
N TYR A 42 -21.34 9.90 -1.57
CA TYR A 42 -20.14 9.67 -0.78
C TYR A 42 -18.87 9.84 -1.63
N THR A 43 -17.75 10.03 -0.98
CA THR A 43 -16.43 9.96 -1.63
C THR A 43 -16.11 8.50 -1.93
N PRO A 44 -15.90 8.11 -3.20
CA PRO A 44 -15.56 6.72 -3.54
C PRO A 44 -14.27 6.28 -2.86
N VAL A 45 -14.26 5.04 -2.40
CA VAL A 45 -13.07 4.43 -1.82
C VAL A 45 -12.08 4.05 -2.92
N VAL A 46 -10.83 4.41 -2.73
CA VAL A 46 -9.72 3.99 -3.58
C VAL A 46 -9.03 2.80 -2.90
N THR A 47 -9.10 1.64 -3.53
CA THR A 47 -8.31 0.48 -3.15
C THR A 47 -7.07 0.44 -4.05
N PRO A 48 -5.89 0.87 -3.58
CA PRO A 48 -4.67 0.84 -4.38
C PRO A 48 -4.42 -0.56 -4.97
N ASN A 49 -4.04 -0.63 -6.24
CA ASN A 49 -3.88 -1.88 -7.00
C ASN A 49 -5.16 -2.71 -7.20
N GLY A 50 -6.30 -2.26 -6.71
CA GLY A 50 -7.59 -2.92 -6.83
C GLY A 50 -8.63 -2.10 -7.60
N SER A 51 -9.87 -2.55 -7.58
CA SER A 51 -11.01 -1.90 -8.22
C SER A 51 -12.25 -1.92 -7.33
N THR A 52 -13.27 -1.15 -7.69
CA THR A 52 -14.61 -1.20 -7.08
C THR A 52 -15.49 -2.14 -7.91
N LEU A 53 -16.31 -2.97 -7.24
CA LEU A 53 -17.24 -3.85 -7.91
C LEU A 53 -18.40 -3.05 -8.52
N PRO A 54 -18.63 -3.10 -9.84
CA PRO A 54 -19.74 -2.42 -10.46
C PRO A 54 -21.07 -3.05 -10.03
N TRP A 55 -22.13 -2.23 -10.03
CA TRP A 55 -23.47 -2.65 -9.68
C TRP A 55 -24.51 -2.07 -10.63
N GLU A 56 -25.66 -2.73 -10.68
CA GLU A 56 -26.85 -2.30 -11.42
C GLU A 56 -28.00 -2.07 -10.44
N MET A 57 -28.83 -1.05 -10.67
CA MET A 57 -30.07 -0.89 -9.92
C MET A 57 -31.20 -1.66 -10.63
N LYS A 58 -31.80 -2.64 -9.95
CA LYS A 58 -32.95 -3.42 -10.45
C LYS A 58 -34.05 -3.44 -9.40
N GLU A 59 -35.18 -2.86 -9.69
CA GLU A 59 -36.38 -2.81 -8.82
C GLU A 59 -36.05 -2.33 -7.38
N GLY A 60 -35.22 -1.28 -7.27
CA GLY A 60 -34.80 -0.74 -5.99
C GLY A 60 -33.76 -1.56 -5.22
N VAL A 61 -33.22 -2.60 -5.85
CA VAL A 61 -32.16 -3.47 -5.31
C VAL A 61 -30.86 -3.19 -6.04
N LYS A 62 -29.78 -2.97 -5.31
CA LYS A 62 -28.43 -2.83 -5.84
C LYS A 62 -27.83 -4.22 -6.09
N VAL A 63 -27.64 -4.57 -7.35
CA VAL A 63 -27.24 -5.91 -7.79
C VAL A 63 -25.75 -5.96 -8.11
N PHE A 64 -25.04 -6.87 -7.47
CA PHE A 64 -23.61 -7.14 -7.68
C PHE A 64 -23.40 -8.56 -8.25
N ARG A 65 -22.28 -8.74 -8.95
CA ARG A 65 -21.83 -10.05 -9.45
C ARG A 65 -20.41 -10.31 -9.01
N LEU A 66 -20.25 -11.33 -8.16
CA LEU A 66 -18.97 -11.71 -7.60
C LEU A 66 -18.63 -13.14 -8.07
N THR A 67 -17.44 -13.32 -8.61
CA THR A 67 -16.97 -14.62 -9.10
C THR A 67 -15.72 -15.02 -8.33
N ALA A 68 -15.76 -16.13 -7.61
CA ALA A 68 -14.58 -16.75 -7.04
C ALA A 68 -13.90 -17.61 -8.11
N GLU A 69 -12.61 -17.37 -8.39
CA GLU A 69 -11.89 -18.03 -9.48
C GLU A 69 -10.38 -18.06 -9.24
N GLN A 70 -9.69 -18.97 -9.91
CA GLN A 70 -8.23 -18.96 -9.95
C GLN A 70 -7.75 -17.83 -10.86
N CYS A 71 -6.67 -17.15 -10.47
CA CYS A 71 -6.08 -16.08 -11.27
C CYS A 71 -4.55 -16.06 -11.16
N GLN A 72 -3.92 -15.37 -12.11
CA GLN A 72 -2.52 -14.99 -12.02
C GLN A 72 -2.45 -13.59 -11.38
N TRP A 73 -1.71 -13.47 -10.29
CA TRP A 73 -1.56 -12.21 -9.58
C TRP A 73 -0.08 -11.84 -9.46
N GLU A 74 0.28 -10.63 -9.85
CA GLU A 74 1.63 -10.13 -9.66
C GLU A 74 1.76 -9.55 -8.26
N VAL A 75 2.38 -10.27 -7.33
CA VAL A 75 2.52 -9.87 -5.93
C VAL A 75 3.63 -8.84 -5.72
N ALA A 76 4.61 -8.82 -6.59
CA ALA A 76 5.68 -7.82 -6.68
C ALA A 76 6.11 -7.70 -8.15
N PRO A 77 6.80 -6.65 -8.59
CA PRO A 77 7.26 -6.51 -9.96
C PRO A 77 8.03 -7.75 -10.43
N GLY A 78 7.52 -8.41 -11.48
CA GLY A 78 8.07 -9.64 -12.04
C GLY A 78 7.75 -10.93 -11.27
N MET A 79 7.14 -10.85 -10.08
CA MET A 79 6.75 -12.01 -9.30
C MET A 79 5.26 -12.30 -9.43
N VAL A 80 4.93 -13.29 -10.27
CA VAL A 80 3.54 -13.69 -10.55
C VAL A 80 3.21 -15.01 -9.88
N ILE A 81 2.09 -15.04 -9.14
CA ILE A 81 1.62 -16.19 -8.37
C ILE A 81 0.27 -16.72 -8.88
N ASN A 82 0.00 -18.00 -8.60
CA ASN A 82 -1.28 -18.64 -8.77
C ASN A 82 -2.14 -18.34 -7.54
N ALA A 83 -2.96 -17.31 -7.59
CA ALA A 83 -3.84 -16.91 -6.50
C ALA A 83 -5.27 -17.41 -6.74
N TRP A 84 -6.06 -17.40 -5.68
CA TRP A 84 -7.52 -17.51 -5.76
C TRP A 84 -8.12 -16.14 -5.49
N CYS A 85 -9.00 -15.72 -6.38
CA CYS A 85 -9.39 -14.33 -6.52
C CYS A 85 -10.90 -14.16 -6.54
N TYR A 86 -11.33 -12.93 -6.30
CA TYR A 86 -12.68 -12.53 -6.72
C TYR A 86 -12.56 -11.58 -7.94
N ASN A 87 -13.27 -11.92 -9.02
CA ASN A 87 -13.27 -11.16 -10.27
C ASN A 87 -11.84 -10.85 -10.78
N GLY A 88 -10.96 -11.87 -10.77
CA GLY A 88 -9.61 -11.79 -11.34
C GLY A 88 -8.60 -10.99 -10.54
N GLN A 89 -8.90 -10.58 -9.31
CA GLN A 89 -7.98 -9.81 -8.46
C GLN A 89 -8.00 -10.25 -7.00
N THR A 90 -6.91 -10.02 -6.30
CA THR A 90 -6.80 -10.12 -4.84
C THR A 90 -6.11 -8.86 -4.28
N PRO A 91 -6.67 -8.18 -3.26
CA PRO A 91 -8.02 -8.38 -2.74
C PRO A 91 -9.06 -8.26 -3.85
N GLY A 92 -10.17 -8.97 -3.71
CA GLY A 92 -11.33 -8.84 -4.58
C GLY A 92 -11.84 -7.40 -4.65
N PRO A 93 -12.66 -7.06 -5.66
CA PRO A 93 -13.12 -5.69 -5.86
C PRO A 93 -13.91 -5.20 -4.65
N THR A 94 -13.65 -3.96 -4.23
CA THR A 94 -14.35 -3.33 -3.13
C THR A 94 -15.83 -3.17 -3.45
N ILE A 95 -16.70 -3.71 -2.61
CA ILE A 95 -18.14 -3.49 -2.69
C ILE A 95 -18.47 -2.20 -1.94
N GLU A 96 -19.12 -1.26 -2.62
CA GLU A 96 -19.58 0.01 -2.00
C GLU A 96 -21.09 0.12 -2.06
N ALA A 97 -21.70 0.39 -0.91
CA ALA A 97 -23.12 0.62 -0.79
C ALA A 97 -23.40 1.67 0.31
N VAL A 98 -24.65 2.10 0.45
CA VAL A 98 -25.07 3.05 1.47
C VAL A 98 -25.96 2.35 2.49
N GLU A 99 -25.85 2.73 3.74
CA GLU A 99 -26.75 2.27 4.80
C GLU A 99 -28.23 2.41 4.37
N GLY A 100 -28.99 1.33 4.48
CA GLY A 100 -30.37 1.21 4.04
C GLY A 100 -30.53 0.68 2.62
N ASP A 101 -29.45 0.54 1.83
CA ASP A 101 -29.53 -0.14 0.54
C ASP A 101 -29.96 -1.60 0.74
N ARG A 102 -30.82 -2.09 -0.14
CA ARG A 102 -31.06 -3.51 -0.35
C ARG A 102 -30.07 -3.98 -1.41
N VAL A 103 -29.26 -4.96 -1.07
CA VAL A 103 -28.23 -5.51 -1.95
C VAL A 103 -28.57 -6.95 -2.34
N ARG A 104 -28.29 -7.31 -3.58
CA ARG A 104 -28.37 -8.67 -4.09
C ARG A 104 -27.05 -9.02 -4.74
N ILE A 105 -26.38 -10.06 -4.24
CA ILE A 105 -25.06 -10.45 -4.70
C ILE A 105 -25.17 -11.86 -5.27
N TYR A 106 -24.91 -11.98 -6.57
CA TYR A 106 -24.77 -13.26 -7.26
C TYR A 106 -23.31 -13.70 -7.10
N ALA A 107 -23.11 -14.75 -6.31
CA ALA A 107 -21.79 -15.34 -6.05
C ALA A 107 -21.62 -16.60 -6.89
N THR A 108 -20.76 -16.54 -7.89
CA THR A 108 -20.46 -17.66 -8.79
C THR A 108 -19.16 -18.32 -8.37
N ASN A 109 -19.15 -19.62 -8.19
CA ASN A 109 -17.97 -20.40 -7.88
C ASN A 109 -17.35 -20.99 -9.14
N LYS A 110 -16.14 -20.58 -9.49
CA LYS A 110 -15.27 -21.19 -10.52
C LYS A 110 -13.99 -21.78 -9.93
N LEU A 111 -13.91 -21.88 -8.61
CA LEU A 111 -12.83 -22.61 -7.94
C LEU A 111 -12.98 -24.12 -8.18
N PRO A 112 -11.92 -24.91 -8.00
CA PRO A 112 -11.96 -26.37 -8.18
C PRO A 112 -12.70 -27.11 -7.06
N GLU A 113 -13.09 -26.42 -5.99
CA GLU A 113 -13.75 -26.97 -4.81
C GLU A 113 -14.94 -26.12 -4.37
N PRO A 114 -15.82 -26.61 -3.50
CA PRO A 114 -16.92 -25.82 -2.94
C PRO A 114 -16.41 -24.63 -2.15
N THR A 115 -17.14 -23.50 -2.24
CA THR A 115 -16.88 -22.29 -1.48
C THR A 115 -18.16 -21.72 -0.87
N ALA A 116 -18.04 -20.77 -0.01
CA ALA A 116 -19.12 -19.91 0.48
C ALA A 116 -18.53 -18.51 0.71
N ILE A 117 -19.36 -17.48 0.75
CA ILE A 117 -18.87 -16.12 1.00
C ILE A 117 -19.50 -15.62 2.30
N HIS A 118 -18.65 -15.39 3.28
CA HIS A 118 -19.03 -14.74 4.54
C HIS A 118 -18.92 -13.22 4.42
N TRP A 119 -19.95 -12.55 4.90
CA TRP A 119 -20.06 -11.09 4.94
C TRP A 119 -19.64 -10.59 6.30
N HIS A 120 -18.36 -10.56 6.54
CA HIS A 120 -17.73 -10.34 7.83
C HIS A 120 -18.15 -9.00 8.45
N GLY A 121 -18.79 -9.07 9.61
CA GLY A 121 -19.22 -7.91 10.39
C GLY A 121 -20.56 -7.30 9.96
N ILE A 122 -21.25 -7.84 8.96
CA ILE A 122 -22.53 -7.30 8.46
C ILE A 122 -23.71 -7.87 9.27
N LEU A 123 -24.60 -6.98 9.71
CA LEU A 123 -25.85 -7.36 10.36
C LEU A 123 -26.88 -7.80 9.30
N LEU A 124 -27.06 -9.11 9.20
CA LEU A 124 -27.90 -9.76 8.19
C LEU A 124 -28.64 -10.98 8.78
N PRO A 125 -29.63 -11.55 8.06
CA PRO A 125 -30.26 -12.82 8.48
C PRO A 125 -29.24 -13.96 8.47
N SER A 126 -29.24 -14.82 9.51
CA SER A 126 -28.24 -15.89 9.65
C SER A 126 -28.15 -16.85 8.44
N GLY A 127 -29.26 -17.05 7.72
CA GLY A 127 -29.28 -17.83 6.47
C GLY A 127 -28.54 -17.18 5.30
N MET A 128 -28.11 -15.89 5.43
CA MET A 128 -27.34 -15.13 4.45
C MET A 128 -25.88 -14.93 4.89
N ASP A 129 -25.49 -15.50 6.04
CA ASP A 129 -24.18 -15.28 6.67
C ASP A 129 -23.01 -15.94 5.93
N GLY A 130 -23.29 -16.94 5.09
CA GLY A 130 -22.30 -17.54 4.21
C GLY A 130 -21.41 -18.61 4.85
N VAL A 131 -21.75 -19.11 6.05
CA VAL A 131 -20.98 -20.15 6.73
C VAL A 131 -21.37 -21.53 6.17
N GLN A 132 -20.43 -22.16 5.46
CA GLN A 132 -20.64 -23.48 4.86
C GLN A 132 -20.91 -24.53 5.94
N GLY A 133 -21.98 -25.29 5.75
CA GLY A 133 -22.40 -26.37 6.67
C GLY A 133 -23.23 -25.87 7.86
N LEU A 134 -23.23 -24.58 8.17
CA LEU A 134 -24.03 -24.00 9.24
C LEU A 134 -25.22 -23.18 8.69
N SER A 135 -24.95 -22.12 7.95
CA SER A 135 -26.00 -21.24 7.42
C SER A 135 -26.41 -21.60 6.00
N GLN A 136 -25.57 -22.30 5.27
CA GLN A 136 -25.82 -22.75 3.89
C GLN A 136 -24.97 -23.98 3.52
N LYS A 137 -25.30 -24.60 2.39
CA LYS A 137 -24.40 -25.54 1.72
C LYS A 137 -23.30 -24.78 1.01
N GLY A 138 -22.12 -25.39 0.85
CA GLY A 138 -21.10 -24.84 -0.03
C GLY A 138 -21.64 -24.68 -1.46
N ILE A 139 -21.20 -23.65 -2.15
CA ILE A 139 -21.49 -23.41 -3.56
C ILE A 139 -20.60 -24.35 -4.36
N PRO A 140 -21.14 -25.37 -5.06
CA PRO A 140 -20.32 -26.26 -5.87
C PRO A 140 -19.62 -25.54 -7.02
N PRO A 141 -18.51 -26.09 -7.55
CA PRO A 141 -17.89 -25.57 -8.77
C PRO A 141 -18.90 -25.43 -9.92
N GLY A 142 -18.90 -24.25 -10.55
CA GLY A 142 -19.80 -23.91 -11.66
C GLY A 142 -21.16 -23.35 -11.24
N GLU A 143 -21.54 -23.43 -9.98
CA GLU A 143 -22.84 -22.92 -9.50
C GLU A 143 -22.78 -21.45 -9.05
N THR A 144 -23.98 -20.85 -8.99
CA THR A 144 -24.17 -19.47 -8.50
C THR A 144 -25.22 -19.46 -7.39
N TYR A 145 -24.85 -18.90 -6.24
CA TYR A 145 -25.79 -18.65 -5.14
C TYR A 145 -26.10 -17.17 -5.06
N VAL A 146 -27.23 -16.84 -4.42
CA VAL A 146 -27.72 -15.48 -4.30
C VAL A 146 -27.84 -15.11 -2.84
N TYR A 147 -27.15 -14.03 -2.45
CA TYR A 147 -27.28 -13.41 -1.14
C TYR A 147 -28.07 -12.12 -1.32
N GLU A 148 -29.11 -11.94 -0.51
CA GLU A 148 -29.94 -10.72 -0.57
C GLU A 148 -30.32 -10.26 0.83
N PHE A 149 -29.92 -9.03 1.18
CA PHE A 149 -30.18 -8.46 2.49
C PHE A 149 -30.20 -6.92 2.43
N THR A 150 -30.73 -6.30 3.48
CA THR A 150 -30.73 -4.84 3.65
C THR A 150 -29.61 -4.45 4.61
N LEU A 151 -28.80 -3.47 4.23
CA LEU A 151 -27.72 -2.93 5.03
C LEU A 151 -28.28 -2.04 6.15
N ARG A 152 -28.07 -2.46 7.42
CA ARG A 152 -28.63 -1.82 8.61
C ARG A 152 -27.61 -1.03 9.42
N GLN A 153 -26.39 -0.94 8.91
CA GLN A 153 -25.26 -0.29 9.54
C GLN A 153 -24.39 0.38 8.48
N HIS A 154 -23.46 1.21 8.92
CA HIS A 154 -22.39 1.72 8.07
C HIS A 154 -21.03 1.40 8.69
N GLY A 155 -19.98 1.47 7.89
CA GLY A 155 -18.59 1.25 8.31
C GLY A 155 -17.79 0.43 7.32
N THR A 156 -16.60 0.05 7.76
CA THR A 156 -15.65 -0.78 7.02
C THR A 156 -15.86 -2.23 7.40
N GLN A 157 -16.40 -3.01 6.45
CA GLN A 157 -16.62 -4.43 6.58
C GLN A 157 -15.76 -5.17 5.55
N MET A 158 -15.72 -6.48 5.64
CA MET A 158 -14.96 -7.34 4.73
C MET A 158 -15.86 -8.44 4.17
N TYR A 159 -15.42 -9.10 3.12
CA TYR A 159 -15.96 -10.38 2.69
C TYR A 159 -14.82 -11.33 2.35
N HIS A 160 -15.00 -12.60 2.63
CA HIS A 160 -14.02 -13.63 2.37
C HIS A 160 -14.69 -15.00 2.20
N SER A 161 -13.96 -16.00 1.70
CA SER A 161 -14.49 -17.35 1.64
C SER A 161 -14.69 -17.93 3.05
N HIS A 162 -15.72 -18.79 3.18
CA HIS A 162 -16.00 -19.55 4.39
C HIS A 162 -16.33 -21.03 4.04
N GLY A 163 -15.58 -21.55 3.06
CA GLY A 163 -15.53 -22.97 2.73
C GLY A 163 -14.36 -23.61 3.49
N ASP A 164 -13.22 -23.76 2.83
CA ASP A 164 -11.93 -24.05 3.46
C ASP A 164 -11.17 -22.73 3.66
N GLU A 165 -11.41 -22.07 4.79
CA GLU A 165 -10.86 -20.74 5.06
C GLU A 165 -9.34 -20.69 5.01
N MET A 166 -8.69 -21.72 5.59
CA MET A 166 -7.25 -21.79 5.65
C MET A 166 -6.63 -21.79 4.24
N VAL A 167 -7.19 -22.57 3.34
CA VAL A 167 -6.72 -22.65 1.96
C VAL A 167 -7.19 -21.44 1.15
N GLN A 168 -8.48 -21.14 1.17
CA GLN A 168 -9.08 -20.18 0.26
C GLN A 168 -8.66 -18.75 0.58
N ILE A 169 -8.68 -18.33 1.86
CA ILE A 169 -8.16 -17.02 2.28
C ILE A 169 -6.65 -16.96 2.09
N GLY A 170 -5.92 -18.00 2.49
CA GLY A 170 -4.47 -18.09 2.32
C GLY A 170 -4.02 -18.01 0.86
N LEU A 171 -4.90 -18.31 -0.10
CA LEU A 171 -4.68 -18.14 -1.54
C LEU A 171 -5.23 -16.81 -2.09
N GLY A 172 -5.94 -15.98 -1.28
CA GLY A 172 -6.30 -14.61 -1.63
C GLY A 172 -7.78 -14.27 -1.76
N THR A 173 -8.71 -15.14 -1.34
CA THR A 173 -10.16 -14.89 -1.44
C THR A 173 -10.68 -13.97 -0.33
N MET A 174 -10.42 -12.67 -0.45
CA MET A 174 -10.85 -11.62 0.47
C MET A 174 -11.17 -10.32 -0.28
N GLY A 175 -11.96 -9.44 0.31
CA GLY A 175 -12.25 -8.11 -0.23
C GLY A 175 -12.98 -7.21 0.78
N PHE A 176 -13.01 -5.90 0.51
CA PHE A 176 -13.73 -4.93 1.33
C PHE A 176 -15.21 -4.85 0.96
N PHE A 177 -16.05 -4.71 1.98
CA PHE A 177 -17.42 -4.28 1.85
C PHE A 177 -17.62 -2.99 2.64
N ILE A 178 -17.59 -1.86 1.96
CA ILE A 178 -17.71 -0.54 2.57
C ILE A 178 -19.16 -0.10 2.52
N ILE A 179 -19.74 0.15 3.68
CA ILE A 179 -21.09 0.66 3.81
C ILE A 179 -20.99 2.12 4.24
N HIS A 180 -21.31 3.02 3.32
CA HIS A 180 -21.31 4.46 3.61
C HIS A 180 -22.51 4.87 4.44
N PRO A 181 -22.37 5.79 5.41
CA PRO A 181 -23.51 6.31 6.14
C PRO A 181 -24.42 7.15 5.22
N LYS A 182 -25.71 7.17 5.49
CA LYS A 182 -26.68 8.02 4.74
C LYS A 182 -26.33 9.51 4.78
N LYS A 183 -25.72 9.95 5.86
CA LYS A 183 -25.26 11.34 6.06
C LYS A 183 -23.96 11.35 6.84
N ARG A 184 -23.00 12.13 6.39
CA ARG A 184 -21.79 12.43 7.16
C ARG A 184 -21.83 13.88 7.65
N PRO A 185 -21.32 14.16 8.84
CA PRO A 185 -21.25 15.53 9.36
C PRO A 185 -20.18 16.38 8.65
N TYR A 186 -19.25 15.75 7.94
CA TYR A 186 -18.17 16.41 7.20
C TYR A 186 -17.76 15.58 5.98
N ARG A 187 -17.10 16.23 5.04
CA ARG A 187 -16.59 15.60 3.82
C ARG A 187 -15.24 14.90 4.10
N ILE A 188 -15.07 13.74 3.52
CA ILE A 188 -13.76 13.08 3.31
C ILE A 188 -13.34 13.42 1.88
N ASP A 189 -12.13 13.95 1.70
CA ASP A 189 -11.60 14.31 0.39
C ASP A 189 -10.96 13.12 -0.31
N ARG A 190 -10.26 12.27 0.47
CA ARG A 190 -9.66 11.03 0.01
C ARG A 190 -9.98 9.89 0.98
N ASP A 191 -10.46 8.78 0.45
CA ASP A 191 -10.84 7.58 1.22
C ASP A 191 -10.10 6.39 0.62
N PHE A 192 -9.20 5.77 1.38
CA PHE A 192 -8.38 4.65 0.92
C PHE A 192 -8.70 3.39 1.72
N ALA A 193 -8.63 2.22 1.04
CA ALA A 193 -8.77 0.92 1.69
C ALA A 193 -7.54 0.05 1.42
N LEU A 194 -6.96 -0.50 2.49
CA LEU A 194 -5.75 -1.31 2.46
C LEU A 194 -5.97 -2.59 3.25
N PHE A 195 -5.89 -3.74 2.59
CA PHE A 195 -5.71 -5.01 3.28
C PHE A 195 -4.25 -5.19 3.66
N VAL A 196 -4.02 -5.63 4.88
CA VAL A 196 -2.75 -6.20 5.33
C VAL A 196 -2.88 -7.72 5.24
N ASN A 197 -1.96 -8.37 4.57
CA ASN A 197 -1.92 -9.82 4.52
C ASN A 197 -0.51 -10.34 4.24
N GLU A 198 -0.30 -11.58 4.60
CA GLU A 198 0.93 -12.32 4.49
C GLU A 198 0.76 -13.55 3.60
N TRP A 199 1.86 -13.96 2.98
CA TRP A 199 1.95 -15.13 2.11
C TRP A 199 3.17 -15.95 2.46
N PHE A 200 3.04 -17.26 2.30
CA PHE A 200 4.21 -18.12 2.17
C PHE A 200 4.28 -18.63 0.74
N ILE A 201 5.28 -18.18 -0.01
CA ILE A 201 5.53 -18.60 -1.38
C ILE A 201 6.91 -19.24 -1.41
N PRO A 202 7.02 -20.57 -1.59
CA PRO A 202 8.32 -21.23 -1.68
C PRO A 202 9.17 -20.56 -2.76
N PRO A 203 10.47 -20.31 -2.51
CA PRO A 203 11.37 -19.71 -3.51
C PRO A 203 11.29 -20.41 -4.85
N GLY A 204 11.19 -19.66 -5.95
CA GLY A 204 11.03 -20.22 -7.30
C GLY A 204 9.65 -20.79 -7.62
N SER A 205 8.75 -20.92 -6.65
CA SER A 205 7.36 -21.39 -6.86
C SER A 205 6.48 -20.24 -7.35
N LYS A 206 5.44 -20.60 -8.10
CA LYS A 206 4.32 -19.69 -8.41
C LYS A 206 3.10 -19.93 -7.52
N THR A 207 3.10 -20.96 -6.70
CA THR A 207 1.92 -21.32 -5.90
C THR A 207 2.21 -21.08 -4.43
N PRO A 208 1.46 -20.19 -3.76
CA PRO A 208 1.53 -20.02 -2.32
C PRO A 208 1.21 -21.34 -1.60
N ASN A 209 1.81 -21.57 -0.45
CA ASN A 209 1.47 -22.68 0.41
C ASN A 209 0.58 -22.21 1.58
N PRO A 210 -0.72 -22.42 1.54
CA PRO A 210 -1.64 -21.96 2.55
C PRO A 210 -1.56 -22.73 3.87
N ASN A 211 -0.83 -23.87 3.90
CA ASN A 211 -0.65 -24.65 5.13
C ASN A 211 0.41 -24.08 6.08
N ILE A 212 1.16 -23.08 5.65
CA ILE A 212 2.09 -22.35 6.52
C ILE A 212 1.34 -21.21 7.20
N MET A 213 1.36 -21.18 8.53
CA MET A 213 0.55 -20.29 9.34
C MET A 213 1.37 -19.33 10.21
N THR A 214 2.70 -19.46 10.25
CA THR A 214 3.57 -18.67 11.13
C THR A 214 4.81 -18.14 10.45
N ASP A 215 5.34 -18.84 9.47
CA ASP A 215 6.64 -18.52 8.84
C ASP A 215 6.41 -17.92 7.44
N PHE A 216 5.69 -16.80 7.39
CA PHE A 216 5.44 -16.10 6.14
C PHE A 216 6.71 -15.41 5.64
N ASN A 217 6.86 -15.35 4.32
CA ASN A 217 8.01 -14.74 3.67
C ASN A 217 7.67 -13.51 2.81
N ILE A 218 6.40 -13.24 2.55
CA ILE A 218 5.94 -12.09 1.76
C ILE A 218 4.81 -11.38 2.49
N PHE A 219 4.98 -10.08 2.70
CA PHE A 219 4.05 -9.23 3.43
C PHE A 219 3.59 -8.09 2.53
N THR A 220 2.28 -7.85 2.49
CA THR A 220 1.69 -7.04 1.43
C THR A 220 0.66 -6.04 1.93
N PHE A 221 0.55 -4.89 1.24
CA PHE A 221 -0.66 -4.09 1.19
C PHE A 221 -1.45 -4.42 -0.08
N ASN A 222 -2.73 -4.77 0.07
CA ASN A 222 -3.60 -5.15 -1.05
C ASN A 222 -2.95 -6.22 -1.95
N SER A 223 -2.38 -7.26 -1.32
CA SER A 223 -1.71 -8.36 -2.01
C SER A 223 -0.57 -7.92 -2.95
N ARG A 224 0.04 -6.77 -2.67
CA ARG A 224 1.22 -6.24 -3.36
C ARG A 224 2.32 -5.90 -2.37
N ALA A 225 3.54 -6.38 -2.64
CA ALA A 225 4.75 -5.96 -1.96
C ALA A 225 5.36 -4.76 -2.66
N PHE A 226 5.82 -3.75 -1.90
CA PHE A 226 6.55 -2.62 -2.48
C PHE A 226 7.84 -3.13 -3.20
N PRO A 227 8.17 -2.60 -4.38
CA PRO A 227 7.65 -1.40 -5.03
C PRO A 227 6.41 -1.61 -5.92
N GLY A 228 5.75 -2.77 -5.87
CA GLY A 228 4.52 -3.05 -6.61
C GLY A 228 3.27 -2.34 -6.05
N THR A 229 3.34 -1.76 -4.86
CA THR A 229 2.24 -0.98 -4.26
C THR A 229 2.05 0.36 -4.96
N GLN A 230 0.81 0.72 -5.26
CA GLN A 230 0.50 2.08 -5.73
C GLN A 230 0.59 3.08 -4.58
N PRO A 231 1.14 4.29 -4.81
CA PRO A 231 1.15 5.32 -3.79
C PRO A 231 -0.25 5.85 -3.48
N LEU A 232 -0.44 6.31 -2.26
CA LEU A 232 -1.61 7.07 -1.85
C LEU A 232 -1.39 8.53 -2.25
N VAL A 233 -2.32 9.11 -3.02
CA VAL A 233 -2.15 10.48 -3.54
C VAL A 233 -3.19 11.41 -2.94
N ALA A 234 -2.73 12.52 -2.35
CA ALA A 234 -3.58 13.53 -1.72
C ALA A 234 -3.06 14.96 -2.01
N ARG A 235 -3.89 15.97 -1.78
CA ARG A 235 -3.48 17.38 -1.74
C ARG A 235 -3.21 17.81 -0.32
N SER A 236 -2.33 18.78 -0.14
CA SER A 236 -2.18 19.45 1.15
C SER A 236 -3.51 20.03 1.61
N GLY A 237 -3.88 19.74 2.84
CA GLY A 237 -5.16 20.17 3.42
C GLY A 237 -6.32 19.20 3.20
N ASP A 238 -6.19 18.17 2.35
CA ASP A 238 -7.22 17.14 2.21
C ASP A 238 -7.44 16.41 3.55
N ARG A 239 -8.71 16.17 3.89
CA ARG A 239 -9.07 15.21 4.93
C ARG A 239 -9.02 13.83 4.33
N VAL A 240 -8.04 13.06 4.76
CA VAL A 240 -7.78 11.70 4.30
C VAL A 240 -8.33 10.71 5.33
N ARG A 241 -9.09 9.71 4.87
CA ARG A 241 -9.41 8.50 5.63
C ARG A 241 -8.64 7.34 5.06
N ILE A 242 -8.07 6.54 5.94
CA ILE A 242 -7.48 5.25 5.59
C ILE A 242 -8.22 4.17 6.38
N ARG A 243 -8.67 3.15 5.66
CA ARG A 243 -9.34 1.96 6.17
C ARG A 243 -8.40 0.78 6.05
N ILE A 244 -8.13 0.10 7.14
CA ILE A 244 -7.29 -1.09 7.13
C ILE A 244 -8.13 -2.28 7.54
N GLY A 245 -8.08 -3.35 6.75
CA GLY A 245 -8.67 -4.64 7.04
C GLY A 245 -7.61 -5.73 7.14
N ASN A 246 -7.85 -6.70 8.00
CA ASN A 246 -6.96 -7.84 8.21
C ASN A 246 -7.78 -9.13 8.29
N VAL A 247 -7.60 -10.00 7.32
CA VAL A 247 -8.13 -11.39 7.35
C VAL A 247 -7.00 -12.41 7.33
N GLY A 248 -5.76 -11.95 7.52
CA GLY A 248 -4.57 -12.79 7.64
C GLY A 248 -4.45 -13.45 9.01
N GLN A 249 -3.28 -14.00 9.29
CA GLN A 249 -2.98 -14.74 10.52
C GLN A 249 -2.22 -13.89 11.54
N GLU A 250 -1.56 -12.83 11.10
CA GLU A 250 -0.72 -11.99 11.96
C GLU A 250 -1.35 -10.62 12.24
N SER A 251 -1.00 -10.06 13.41
CA SER A 251 -1.36 -8.68 13.75
C SER A 251 -0.32 -7.71 13.19
N HIS A 252 -0.78 -6.62 12.59
CA HIS A 252 0.08 -5.65 11.92
C HIS A 252 -0.05 -4.26 12.56
N PRO A 253 1.01 -3.75 13.24
CA PRO A 253 1.09 -2.35 13.64
C PRO A 253 1.48 -1.49 12.42
N VAL A 254 0.51 -0.78 11.85
CA VAL A 254 0.71 0.07 10.66
C VAL A 254 1.00 1.50 11.10
N HIS A 255 2.16 2.01 10.67
CA HIS A 255 2.66 3.35 10.99
C HIS A 255 2.59 4.26 9.77
N LEU A 256 2.19 5.50 9.99
CA LEU A 256 2.23 6.58 9.02
C LEU A 256 3.17 7.68 9.50
N HIS A 257 4.21 7.98 8.70
CA HIS A 257 5.15 9.04 8.98
C HIS A 257 4.51 10.43 8.85
N GLY A 258 5.05 11.39 9.59
CA GLY A 258 4.76 12.82 9.47
C GLY A 258 3.35 13.27 9.90
N HIS A 259 2.49 12.33 10.33
CA HIS A 259 1.12 12.62 10.72
C HIS A 259 0.78 12.00 12.06
N THR A 260 0.05 12.74 12.88
CA THR A 260 -0.77 12.17 13.95
C THR A 260 -2.18 12.06 13.41
N PHE A 261 -2.75 10.86 13.46
CA PHE A 261 -4.10 10.60 12.98
C PHE A 261 -5.04 10.27 14.14
N LYS A 262 -6.34 10.38 13.91
CA LYS A 262 -7.37 9.95 14.86
C LYS A 262 -7.96 8.62 14.44
N ILE A 263 -8.06 7.68 15.36
CA ILE A 263 -8.85 6.46 15.17
C ILE A 263 -10.33 6.86 15.24
N VAL A 264 -11.05 6.63 14.13
CA VAL A 264 -12.43 7.07 13.95
C VAL A 264 -13.44 5.93 13.88
N ALA A 265 -12.96 4.69 13.57
CA ALA A 265 -13.81 3.50 13.55
C ALA A 265 -13.00 2.24 13.89
N THR A 266 -13.68 1.25 14.47
CA THR A 266 -13.16 -0.08 14.79
C THR A 266 -14.18 -1.14 14.41
N ASP A 267 -13.73 -2.21 13.78
CA ASP A 267 -14.55 -3.39 13.41
C ASP A 267 -15.87 -2.99 12.72
N GLY A 268 -15.78 -2.03 11.81
CA GLY A 268 -16.91 -1.52 11.06
C GLY A 268 -17.75 -0.45 11.75
N GLY A 269 -17.51 -0.15 13.02
CA GLY A 269 -18.29 0.81 13.81
C GLY A 269 -17.61 2.16 13.96
N ASP A 270 -18.33 3.26 13.69
CA ASP A 270 -17.85 4.62 13.98
C ASP A 270 -17.71 4.83 15.50
N ILE A 271 -16.56 5.37 15.93
CA ILE A 271 -16.30 5.79 17.30
C ILE A 271 -16.90 7.18 17.50
N PRO A 272 -17.73 7.41 18.55
CA PRO A 272 -18.22 8.74 18.88
C PRO A 272 -17.07 9.76 18.94
N SER A 273 -17.27 10.96 18.40
CA SER A 273 -16.20 11.97 18.28
C SER A 273 -15.52 12.31 19.61
N SER A 274 -16.24 12.20 20.74
CA SER A 274 -15.70 12.40 22.10
C SER A 274 -14.82 11.25 22.59
N ALA A 275 -14.85 10.08 21.92
CA ALA A 275 -14.10 8.89 22.29
C ALA A 275 -13.01 8.54 21.26
N GLN A 276 -12.86 9.34 20.20
CA GLN A 276 -11.76 9.21 19.23
C GLN A 276 -10.44 9.64 19.87
N TRP A 277 -9.37 8.90 19.61
CA TRP A 277 -8.05 9.16 20.20
C TRP A 277 -6.95 9.26 19.15
N PRO A 278 -5.85 9.99 19.43
CA PRO A 278 -4.74 10.15 18.51
C PRO A 278 -3.80 8.94 18.56
N GLU A 279 -3.27 8.57 17.38
CA GLU A 279 -2.19 7.60 17.23
C GLU A 279 -1.25 8.01 16.09
N THR A 280 -0.10 7.35 15.98
CA THR A 280 0.81 7.38 14.84
C THR A 280 1.05 5.98 14.28
N THR A 281 0.61 4.96 15.02
CA THR A 281 0.71 3.54 14.65
C THR A 281 -0.55 2.84 15.15
N VAL A 282 -1.29 2.23 14.23
CA VAL A 282 -2.53 1.50 14.55
C VAL A 282 -2.31 0.01 14.45
N LEU A 283 -2.70 -0.72 15.49
CA LEU A 283 -2.68 -2.18 15.50
C LEU A 283 -3.97 -2.74 14.87
N VAL A 284 -3.83 -3.62 13.89
CA VAL A 284 -4.95 -4.34 13.25
C VAL A 284 -4.72 -5.84 13.41
N ALA A 285 -5.50 -6.47 14.28
CA ALA A 285 -5.43 -7.90 14.52
C ALA A 285 -6.25 -8.69 13.46
N PRO A 286 -6.03 -10.01 13.32
CA PRO A 286 -6.84 -10.87 12.49
C PRO A 286 -8.35 -10.69 12.73
N GLY A 287 -9.13 -10.61 11.66
CA GLY A 287 -10.57 -10.39 11.70
C GLY A 287 -11.00 -8.94 11.98
N GLN A 288 -10.06 -8.01 12.15
CA GLN A 288 -10.37 -6.62 12.51
C GLN A 288 -10.27 -5.65 11.35
N THR A 289 -11.03 -4.56 11.47
CA THR A 289 -10.86 -3.34 10.68
C THR A 289 -10.55 -2.15 11.57
N ARG A 290 -9.79 -1.18 11.06
CA ARG A 290 -9.49 0.10 11.70
C ARG A 290 -9.56 1.22 10.68
N ASP A 291 -10.32 2.27 10.98
CA ASP A 291 -10.32 3.49 10.18
C ASP A 291 -9.67 4.62 10.97
N PHE A 292 -8.82 5.37 10.30
CA PHE A 292 -8.25 6.58 10.86
C PHE A 292 -8.26 7.74 9.88
N GLU A 293 -8.27 8.96 10.43
CA GLU A 293 -8.33 10.20 9.68
C GLU A 293 -7.25 11.19 10.09
N PHE A 294 -6.76 11.94 9.12
CA PHE A 294 -5.81 13.03 9.31
C PHE A 294 -6.00 14.11 8.25
N ILE A 295 -5.35 15.26 8.45
CA ILE A 295 -5.21 16.30 7.42
C ILE A 295 -3.84 16.13 6.77
N ALA A 296 -3.84 15.97 5.46
CA ALA A 296 -2.62 15.70 4.70
C ALA A 296 -1.71 16.94 4.64
N THR A 297 -0.43 16.74 4.92
CA THR A 297 0.64 17.78 4.81
C THR A 297 1.58 17.45 3.67
N GLY A 298 2.05 18.48 2.94
CA GLY A 298 2.94 18.33 1.77
C GLY A 298 4.18 17.49 2.06
N GLY A 299 4.52 16.57 1.15
CA GLY A 299 5.68 15.67 1.28
C GLY A 299 5.42 14.29 0.70
N ASP A 300 6.45 13.45 0.75
CA ASP A 300 6.37 12.01 0.53
C ASP A 300 6.57 11.30 1.88
N TRP A 301 5.53 10.62 2.34
CA TRP A 301 5.47 10.06 3.68
C TRP A 301 5.39 8.53 3.62
N ALA A 302 6.32 7.86 4.28
CA ALA A 302 6.31 6.41 4.39
C ALA A 302 5.09 5.93 5.19
N MET A 303 4.45 4.86 4.73
CA MET A 303 3.44 4.12 5.47
C MET A 303 3.78 2.63 5.41
N HIS A 304 3.95 1.99 6.55
CA HIS A 304 4.41 0.60 6.62
C HIS A 304 4.01 -0.12 7.89
N CYS A 305 4.06 -1.45 7.85
CA CYS A 305 4.00 -2.25 9.08
C CYS A 305 5.28 -2.03 9.89
N HIS A 306 5.14 -1.86 11.22
CA HIS A 306 6.28 -1.59 12.11
C HIS A 306 6.93 -2.87 12.69
N ARG A 307 6.50 -4.06 12.26
CA ARG A 307 7.25 -5.30 12.48
C ARG A 307 8.38 -5.36 11.45
N ARG A 308 9.63 -5.36 11.93
CA ARG A 308 10.83 -5.05 11.11
C ARG A 308 10.99 -5.91 9.86
N HIS A 309 10.69 -7.20 9.93
CA HIS A 309 10.82 -8.12 8.79
C HIS A 309 9.68 -7.99 7.76
N HIS A 310 8.55 -7.33 8.10
CA HIS A 310 7.45 -7.14 7.17
C HIS A 310 7.73 -6.14 6.03
N PRO A 311 8.44 -5.01 6.27
CA PRO A 311 8.84 -4.08 5.21
C PRO A 311 10.29 -4.32 4.72
N MET A 312 10.72 -5.57 4.56
CA MET A 312 12.14 -5.83 4.25
C MET A 312 12.36 -6.59 2.94
N ASN A 313 11.32 -7.13 2.26
CA ASN A 313 11.48 -7.95 1.03
C ASN A 313 12.62 -8.98 1.13
N ALA A 314 12.80 -9.60 2.30
CA ALA A 314 13.94 -10.46 2.61
C ALA A 314 15.32 -9.78 2.47
N MET A 315 15.37 -8.45 2.51
CA MET A 315 16.63 -7.72 2.50
C MET A 315 17.39 -7.95 3.81
N GLY A 316 18.60 -8.46 3.71
CA GLY A 316 19.53 -8.61 4.84
C GLY A 316 20.33 -7.33 5.10
N HIS A 317 21.00 -7.28 6.24
CA HIS A 317 21.97 -6.26 6.61
C HIS A 317 23.36 -6.90 6.73
N ASP A 318 24.42 -6.08 6.64
CA ASP A 318 25.82 -6.47 6.84
C ASP A 318 26.12 -6.92 8.29
N ILE A 319 25.18 -7.55 8.95
CA ILE A 319 25.35 -8.03 10.32
C ILE A 319 25.33 -9.55 10.27
N PRO A 320 26.36 -10.20 10.85
CA PRO A 320 26.40 -11.66 10.96
C PRO A 320 25.10 -12.18 11.58
N ASN A 321 24.65 -13.33 11.07
CA ASN A 321 23.47 -14.02 11.58
C ASN A 321 23.53 -14.13 13.11
N VAL A 322 22.56 -13.52 13.79
CA VAL A 322 22.46 -13.52 15.27
C VAL A 322 22.35 -14.93 15.90
N LEU A 323 22.01 -15.94 15.10
CA LEU A 323 21.97 -17.33 15.56
C LEU A 323 23.37 -17.99 15.55
N GLY A 324 24.41 -17.31 15.08
CA GLY A 324 25.78 -17.84 15.04
C GLY A 324 25.96 -19.01 14.07
N VAL A 325 25.03 -19.23 13.16
CA VAL A 325 25.12 -20.28 12.14
C VAL A 325 25.85 -19.70 10.93
N SER A 326 27.01 -20.25 10.58
CA SER A 326 27.70 -19.88 9.34
C SER A 326 26.84 -20.23 8.14
N GLN A 327 26.70 -19.27 7.23
CA GLN A 327 26.06 -19.48 5.93
C GLN A 327 27.09 -19.71 4.82
N GLU A 328 28.35 -19.78 5.18
CA GLU A 328 29.46 -20.06 4.24
C GLU A 328 29.22 -21.38 3.51
N GLY A 329 29.19 -21.33 2.18
CA GLY A 329 28.93 -22.49 1.34
C GLY A 329 27.46 -22.91 1.23
N LEU A 330 26.53 -22.28 1.96
CA LEU A 330 25.10 -22.60 1.88
C LEU A 330 24.53 -22.26 0.50
N GLU A 331 24.94 -21.13 -0.05
CA GLU A 331 24.52 -20.69 -1.39
C GLU A 331 24.90 -21.73 -2.45
N ALA A 332 26.16 -22.20 -2.47
CA ALA A 332 26.61 -23.21 -3.41
C ALA A 332 25.84 -24.54 -3.26
N GLN A 333 25.52 -24.95 -2.03
CA GLN A 333 24.73 -26.17 -1.78
C GLN A 333 23.29 -26.05 -2.25
N ILE A 334 22.69 -24.87 -2.12
CA ILE A 334 21.29 -24.64 -2.54
C ILE A 334 21.23 -24.44 -4.06
N GLN A 335 22.25 -23.84 -4.67
CA GLN A 335 22.30 -23.63 -6.13
C GLN A 335 22.30 -24.95 -6.91
N ASP A 336 22.74 -26.05 -6.31
CA ASP A 336 22.61 -27.38 -6.91
C ASP A 336 21.13 -27.79 -7.11
N PHE A 337 20.22 -27.27 -6.31
CA PHE A 337 18.77 -27.56 -6.36
C PHE A 337 17.96 -26.40 -6.94
N VAL A 338 18.40 -25.18 -6.71
CA VAL A 338 17.75 -23.94 -7.15
C VAL A 338 18.83 -23.09 -7.81
N PRO A 339 19.10 -23.29 -9.11
CA PRO A 339 20.00 -22.41 -9.86
C PRO A 339 19.58 -20.95 -9.66
N ASP A 340 20.53 -20.06 -9.53
CA ASP A 340 20.32 -18.62 -9.26
C ASP A 340 19.87 -18.29 -7.81
N TYR A 341 19.91 -19.24 -6.88
CA TYR A 341 19.74 -18.92 -5.45
C TYR A 341 20.88 -18.05 -4.96
N MET A 342 20.56 -17.01 -4.21
CA MET A 342 21.54 -16.18 -3.50
C MET A 342 21.20 -16.17 -2.02
N ALA A 343 22.17 -16.54 -1.17
CA ALA A 343 22.04 -16.43 0.26
C ALA A 343 22.04 -14.96 0.66
N MET A 344 21.01 -14.54 1.37
CA MET A 344 20.88 -13.17 1.87
C MET A 344 21.31 -13.13 3.33
N GLY A 345 22.30 -12.30 3.69
CA GLY A 345 22.55 -11.99 5.10
C GLY A 345 23.99 -12.12 5.62
N GLU A 346 24.98 -12.63 4.89
CA GLU A 346 26.36 -12.66 5.39
C GLU A 346 27.15 -11.38 5.09
N SER A 347 26.91 -10.76 3.94
CA SER A 347 27.54 -9.49 3.55
C SER A 347 26.57 -8.35 3.32
N GLY A 348 25.26 -8.58 3.58
CA GLY A 348 24.21 -7.59 3.44
C GLY A 348 23.97 -7.08 2.02
N MET A 349 22.95 -6.24 1.89
CA MET A 349 22.52 -5.70 0.60
C MET A 349 23.12 -4.34 0.25
N HIS A 350 23.99 -3.78 1.10
CA HIS A 350 24.41 -2.39 0.93
C HIS A 350 25.16 -2.14 -0.40
N GLU A 351 26.13 -2.99 -0.74
CA GLU A 351 26.82 -2.89 -2.04
C GLU A 351 25.91 -3.28 -3.21
N HIS A 352 25.02 -4.25 -3.01
CA HIS A 352 24.08 -4.69 -4.03
C HIS A 352 22.91 -3.72 -4.22
N ALA A 353 22.51 -2.98 -3.19
CA ALA A 353 21.46 -1.95 -3.31
C ALA A 353 21.86 -0.84 -4.29
N LEU A 354 23.13 -0.47 -4.33
CA LEU A 354 23.65 0.53 -5.27
C LEU A 354 23.69 0.03 -6.73
N HIS A 355 23.78 -1.28 -6.92
CA HIS A 355 23.83 -1.93 -8.25
C HIS A 355 22.54 -2.69 -8.61
N GLY A 356 21.64 -2.87 -7.67
CA GLY A 356 20.51 -3.79 -7.71
C GLY A 356 19.39 -3.43 -8.72
N ALA A 357 19.36 -2.21 -9.25
CA ALA A 357 18.41 -1.85 -10.31
C ALA A 357 18.58 -2.69 -11.60
N HIS A 358 19.70 -3.41 -11.71
CA HIS A 358 20.03 -4.26 -12.87
C HIS A 358 20.19 -5.74 -12.51
N MET A 359 20.08 -6.13 -11.24
CA MET A 359 20.16 -7.52 -10.82
C MET A 359 18.77 -8.14 -10.79
N GLN A 360 18.50 -9.02 -11.74
CA GLN A 360 17.33 -9.90 -11.67
C GLN A 360 17.65 -11.00 -10.65
N GLY A 361 16.83 -11.09 -9.61
CA GLY A 361 16.87 -12.24 -8.70
C GLY A 361 16.45 -13.54 -9.41
N PRO A 362 16.47 -14.68 -8.72
CA PRO A 362 15.94 -15.93 -9.25
C PRO A 362 14.54 -15.76 -9.81
N PRO A 363 14.13 -16.57 -10.80
CA PRO A 363 12.79 -16.49 -11.36
C PRO A 363 11.71 -16.53 -10.27
N ASN A 364 10.72 -15.62 -10.40
CA ASN A 364 9.58 -15.52 -9.51
C ASN A 364 9.93 -15.36 -8.02
N THR A 365 10.88 -14.49 -7.72
CA THR A 365 11.23 -14.04 -6.36
C THR A 365 10.98 -12.56 -6.19
N LEU A 366 10.97 -12.08 -4.93
CA LEU A 366 10.87 -10.65 -4.64
C LEU A 366 12.06 -9.89 -5.25
N PRO A 367 11.85 -8.67 -5.77
CA PRO A 367 12.95 -7.84 -6.21
C PRO A 367 13.90 -7.56 -5.04
N MET A 368 15.20 -7.66 -5.28
CA MET A 368 16.23 -7.41 -4.27
C MET A 368 16.19 -5.98 -3.75
N MET A 369 15.76 -5.03 -4.58
CA MET A 369 15.57 -3.64 -4.18
C MET A 369 14.09 -3.31 -4.09
N ALA A 370 13.75 -2.59 -3.04
CA ALA A 370 12.39 -2.10 -2.85
C ALA A 370 12.03 -0.97 -3.84
N GLY A 371 12.98 -0.16 -4.27
CA GLY A 371 12.76 0.92 -5.23
C GLY A 371 13.83 2.01 -5.11
N VAL A 372 13.86 2.90 -6.10
CA VAL A 372 14.77 4.07 -6.10
C VAL A 372 13.98 5.27 -5.62
N GLY A 373 14.45 5.91 -4.57
CA GLY A 373 13.95 7.16 -4.03
C GLY A 373 14.67 8.38 -4.62
N PRO A 374 14.32 9.60 -4.16
CA PRO A 374 14.95 10.83 -4.64
C PRO A 374 16.38 11.02 -4.11
N PHE A 375 16.81 10.26 -3.12
CA PHE A 375 18.14 10.38 -2.49
C PHE A 375 18.97 9.10 -2.62
N ASP A 376 18.39 7.99 -2.96
CA ASP A 376 19.02 6.70 -3.23
C ASP A 376 17.97 5.57 -3.15
N ALA A 377 18.44 4.30 -3.08
CA ALA A 377 17.59 3.15 -2.85
C ALA A 377 16.80 3.26 -1.53
N ILE A 378 15.50 2.97 -1.60
CA ILE A 378 14.66 2.90 -0.41
C ILE A 378 14.92 1.57 0.29
N GLY A 379 15.40 1.62 1.53
CA GLY A 379 15.73 0.44 2.34
C GLY A 379 14.50 -0.29 2.92
N MET A 380 13.32 -0.13 2.31
CA MET A 380 12.08 -0.77 2.71
C MET A 380 11.35 -1.35 1.50
N GLY A 381 10.67 -2.46 1.71
CA GLY A 381 9.85 -3.16 0.72
C GLY A 381 8.64 -3.81 1.38
N GLY A 382 8.15 -4.92 0.84
CA GLY A 382 7.07 -5.69 1.48
C GLY A 382 5.82 -4.86 1.78
N MET A 383 5.38 -4.92 3.03
CA MET A 383 4.22 -4.17 3.54
C MET A 383 4.59 -2.68 3.76
N PHE A 384 4.81 -2.00 2.65
CA PHE A 384 5.21 -0.60 2.58
C PHE A 384 4.50 0.10 1.41
N THR A 385 4.18 1.37 1.57
CA THR A 385 3.71 2.27 0.51
C THR A 385 4.07 3.71 0.86
N ILE A 386 3.81 4.64 -0.05
CA ILE A 386 4.13 6.07 0.12
C ILE A 386 2.85 6.89 -0.01
N LEU A 387 2.57 7.73 0.98
CA LEU A 387 1.58 8.79 0.87
C LEU A 387 2.26 10.00 0.23
N LYS A 388 1.87 10.32 -1.00
CA LYS A 388 2.39 11.45 -1.79
C LYS A 388 1.43 12.63 -1.72
N VAL A 389 1.81 13.67 -1.03
CA VAL A 389 0.99 14.88 -0.82
C VAL A 389 1.58 16.06 -1.57
N ARG A 390 0.77 16.74 -2.37
CA ARG A 390 1.17 17.88 -3.19
C ARG A 390 0.20 19.05 -3.02
N ASP A 391 0.70 20.27 -3.02
CA ASP A 391 -0.14 21.49 -3.00
C ASP A 391 -0.95 21.61 -4.29
N LYS A 392 -0.36 21.19 -5.40
CA LYS A 392 -0.98 21.18 -6.72
C LYS A 392 -0.90 19.79 -7.34
N LEU A 393 -2.02 19.22 -7.71
CA LEU A 393 -2.14 17.95 -8.42
C LEU A 393 -2.89 18.13 -9.72
N ALA A 394 -2.35 17.57 -10.79
CA ALA A 394 -3.08 17.47 -12.06
C ALA A 394 -4.21 16.42 -11.96
N SER A 395 -3.97 15.33 -11.23
CA SER A 395 -4.93 14.24 -11.01
C SER A 395 -4.59 13.51 -9.71
N TYR A 396 -5.62 12.98 -9.05
CA TYR A 396 -5.45 12.03 -7.93
C TYR A 396 -5.12 10.60 -8.40
N ASP A 397 -5.30 10.30 -9.69
CA ASP A 397 -5.16 8.95 -10.25
C ASP A 397 -3.77 8.70 -10.88
N ALA A 398 -2.90 9.70 -10.85
CA ALA A 398 -1.54 9.61 -11.37
C ALA A 398 -0.52 9.81 -10.25
N ASP A 399 0.60 9.06 -10.32
CA ASP A 399 1.74 9.30 -9.44
C ASP A 399 2.32 10.69 -9.75
N PRO A 400 2.37 11.62 -8.77
CA PRO A 400 2.89 12.97 -8.99
C PRO A 400 4.42 13.06 -9.04
N GLY A 401 5.13 11.92 -9.04
CA GLY A 401 6.59 11.89 -8.91
C GLY A 401 7.06 12.13 -7.47
N TRP A 402 8.35 12.42 -7.29
CA TRP A 402 8.93 12.70 -5.99
C TRP A 402 8.68 14.15 -5.54
N TYR A 403 8.62 14.35 -4.22
CA TYR A 403 8.42 15.67 -3.62
C TYR A 403 9.70 16.51 -3.71
N ASP A 404 9.57 17.74 -4.20
CA ASP A 404 10.65 18.72 -4.20
C ASP A 404 10.68 19.42 -2.84
N ASN A 405 11.57 18.96 -1.97
CA ASN A 405 11.68 19.50 -0.62
C ASN A 405 12.16 20.96 -0.65
N PRO A 406 11.51 21.86 0.10
CA PRO A 406 11.96 23.25 0.17
C PRO A 406 13.43 23.35 0.60
N PRO A 407 14.19 24.33 0.07
CA PRO A 407 15.59 24.51 0.43
C PRO A 407 15.77 24.61 1.95
N GLY A 408 16.68 23.85 2.49
CA GLY A 408 17.00 23.86 3.93
C GLY A 408 16.14 22.94 4.81
N THR A 409 15.18 22.19 4.22
CA THR A 409 14.34 21.25 4.96
C THR A 409 14.79 19.80 4.85
N VAL A 410 15.86 19.53 4.09
CA VAL A 410 16.47 18.21 3.98
C VAL A 410 17.67 18.14 4.93
N ALA A 411 17.74 17.08 5.73
CA ALA A 411 18.90 16.79 6.57
C ALA A 411 20.14 16.55 5.70
N GLY A 412 21.29 16.94 6.18
CA GLY A 412 22.54 16.79 5.46
C GLY A 412 23.75 16.81 6.40
N PRO A 413 24.97 16.63 5.87
CA PRO A 413 26.19 16.70 6.67
C PRO A 413 26.29 18.02 7.46
N GLU A 414 26.95 18.00 8.61
CA GLU A 414 27.10 19.14 9.52
C GLU A 414 27.57 20.43 8.80
N GLU A 415 28.53 20.30 7.91
CA GLU A 415 29.08 21.42 7.11
C GLU A 415 28.01 22.12 6.24
N SER A 416 26.99 21.36 5.80
CA SER A 416 25.90 21.92 4.99
C SER A 416 24.92 22.75 5.82
N VAL A 417 24.80 22.46 7.11
CA VAL A 417 23.91 23.16 8.07
C VAL A 417 24.59 24.43 8.55
N VAL A 418 25.88 24.37 8.86
CA VAL A 418 26.68 25.54 9.32
C VAL A 418 26.72 26.61 8.25
N ARG A 419 26.92 26.27 6.98
CA ARG A 419 26.89 27.25 5.86
C ARG A 419 25.53 27.91 5.67
N ARG A 420 24.45 27.29 6.01
CA ARG A 420 23.07 27.84 5.90
C ARG A 420 22.73 28.78 7.06
N GLY A 421 23.29 28.54 8.25
CA GLY A 421 23.16 29.43 9.41
C GLY A 421 23.96 30.76 9.29
N SER A 422 24.92 30.80 8.39
CA SER A 422 25.81 31.97 8.22
C SER A 422 25.35 33.01 7.18
N THR A 423 24.16 32.83 6.56
CA THR A 423 23.57 33.91 5.73
C THR A 423 22.78 34.95 6.54
N ARG A 424 23.14 35.19 7.80
CA ARG A 424 22.99 36.53 8.35
C ARG A 424 24.00 37.38 7.57
N SER A 425 23.49 38.15 6.61
CA SER A 425 24.28 39.19 5.96
C SER A 425 25.09 39.91 7.03
N ALA A 426 26.42 39.82 6.96
CA ALA A 426 27.26 40.69 7.76
C ALA A 426 26.80 42.14 7.51
N PRO A 427 26.55 42.92 8.54
CA PRO A 427 26.21 44.34 8.34
C PRO A 427 27.27 44.98 7.45
N ALA A 428 26.82 45.78 6.49
CA ALA A 428 27.71 46.50 5.61
C ALA A 428 28.81 47.20 6.46
N PRO A 429 30.08 47.24 6.01
CA PRO A 429 31.13 47.90 6.73
C PRO A 429 30.73 49.35 7.01
N GLY A 430 30.59 49.72 8.30
CA GLY A 430 30.16 51.06 8.74
C GLY A 430 28.76 51.14 9.36
N SER A 431 27.99 50.05 9.45
CA SER A 431 26.70 50.07 10.15
C SER A 431 26.90 49.97 11.67
N THR A 432 26.33 50.94 12.40
CA THR A 432 26.32 50.93 13.87
C THR A 432 25.43 49.79 14.34
N LEU A 433 25.99 48.82 15.11
CA LEU A 433 25.24 47.79 15.79
C LEU A 433 24.72 48.28 17.14
N TYR A 434 23.54 47.84 17.53
CA TYR A 434 22.90 48.15 18.80
C TYR A 434 22.74 46.87 19.62
N THR A 435 23.01 46.94 20.92
CA THR A 435 22.90 45.80 21.84
C THR A 435 22.16 46.20 23.12
N CYS A 436 21.55 45.24 23.77
CA CYS A 436 20.93 45.46 25.07
C CYS A 436 22.00 45.41 26.18
N PRO A 437 22.10 46.44 27.07
CA PRO A 437 23.04 46.38 28.18
C PRO A 437 22.86 45.17 29.12
N MET A 438 21.63 44.68 29.26
CA MET A 438 21.29 43.55 30.11
C MET A 438 21.29 42.19 29.38
N HIS A 439 21.24 42.22 28.04
CA HIS A 439 21.23 41.02 27.20
C HIS A 439 22.21 41.20 26.04
N PRO A 440 23.50 41.05 26.26
CA PRO A 440 24.55 41.35 25.27
C PRO A 440 24.43 40.50 24.01
N GLU A 441 23.75 39.34 24.07
CA GLU A 441 23.45 38.48 22.94
C GLU A 441 22.37 39.03 21.99
N VAL A 442 21.60 40.02 22.43
CA VAL A 442 20.63 40.73 21.59
C VAL A 442 21.37 41.85 20.84
N VAL A 443 21.63 41.61 19.55
CA VAL A 443 22.31 42.56 18.65
C VAL A 443 21.42 42.81 17.43
N GLN A 444 21.20 44.08 17.10
CA GLN A 444 20.42 44.53 15.95
C GLN A 444 21.14 45.62 15.16
N GLY A 445 20.86 45.70 13.85
CA GLY A 445 21.43 46.75 12.98
C GLY A 445 20.66 48.10 13.00
N LYS A 446 19.65 48.24 13.89
CA LYS A 446 18.82 49.44 14.04
C LYS A 446 18.57 49.73 15.54
N PRO A 447 18.38 51.00 15.92
CA PRO A 447 17.90 51.31 17.28
C PRO A 447 16.50 50.74 17.49
N GLY A 448 16.15 50.37 18.70
CA GLY A 448 14.87 49.78 19.09
C GLY A 448 14.91 49.21 20.50
N SER A 449 13.85 48.53 20.92
CA SER A 449 13.73 47.94 22.27
C SER A 449 14.17 46.50 22.28
N CYS A 450 14.76 46.03 23.37
CA CYS A 450 15.17 44.65 23.58
C CYS A 450 13.94 43.72 23.70
N PRO A 451 13.81 42.67 22.87
CA PRO A 451 12.67 41.78 22.91
C PRO A 451 12.59 40.92 24.18
N LYS A 452 13.67 40.88 25.00
CA LYS A 452 13.72 40.14 26.26
C LYS A 452 13.30 40.93 27.47
N CYS A 453 13.58 42.25 27.50
CA CYS A 453 13.32 43.08 28.68
C CYS A 453 12.72 44.47 28.39
N GLY A 454 12.45 44.80 27.12
CA GLY A 454 11.83 46.06 26.73
C GLY A 454 12.73 47.30 26.81
N MET A 455 13.98 47.22 27.31
CA MET A 455 14.91 48.34 27.35
C MET A 455 15.44 48.73 25.98
N ASP A 456 15.71 50.03 25.80
CA ASP A 456 16.27 50.52 24.56
C ASP A 456 17.68 49.97 24.32
N LEU A 457 17.96 49.62 23.07
CA LEU A 457 19.25 49.13 22.61
C LEU A 457 20.25 50.30 22.49
N ALA A 458 21.42 50.11 23.07
CA ALA A 458 22.52 51.07 22.98
C ALA A 458 23.48 50.75 21.83
N PRO A 459 24.12 51.78 21.20
CA PRO A 459 25.13 51.52 20.19
C PRO A 459 26.27 50.67 20.75
N ARG A 460 26.66 49.63 20.05
CA ARG A 460 27.78 48.76 20.41
C ARG A 460 29.08 49.49 20.01
N LYS A 461 29.89 49.84 21.03
CA LYS A 461 31.24 50.42 20.79
C LYS A 461 32.21 49.35 20.31
#